data_837f4bee65cf0ff312c7ffeee7698d36
#
_entry.id   837f4bee65cf0ff312c7ffeee7698d36
#
_cell.length_a   1.000
_cell.length_b   1.000
_cell.length_c   1.000
_cell.angle_alpha   90.00
_cell.angle_beta   90.00
_cell.angle_gamma   90.00
#
_symmetry.space_group_name_H-M   'P 1'
#
loop_
_entity.id
_entity.type
_entity.pdbx_description
1 polymer ?
#
loop_
_entity_poly.entity_id
_entity_poly.type
_entity_poly.pdbx_seq_one_letter_code
_entity_poly.pdbx_strand_id
1 'polypeptide(L)'
;MSNIENPHINPLGFREYDARWLYPKDINLEGIKNVGLGFGTQIKKKTNFGTQIVSKKNKNPRVIVGHDYRSYSEKIKKKLIEGLVETGCSVEDIGLCLSPTAYFAQLNLDADAVAMVTASHNENGWTGIKMGIEKGLTHSPD
;
A
#
# COMPACT_ATOMS: atom_id res chain seq x y z
N MET A 1 -20.00 21.62 -2.38
CA MET A 1 -19.58 20.81 -1.21
C MET A 1 -19.35 19.39 -1.70
N SER A 2 -18.11 18.94 -1.70
CA SER A 2 -17.82 17.54 -1.97
C SER A 2 -18.36 16.71 -0.81
N ASN A 3 -19.34 15.85 -1.07
CA ASN A 3 -19.72 14.81 -0.11
C ASN A 3 -18.52 13.91 0.07
N ILE A 4 -17.77 14.12 1.14
CA ILE A 4 -16.73 13.18 1.55
C ILE A 4 -17.46 11.94 2.00
N GLU A 5 -17.35 10.87 1.22
CA GLU A 5 -17.89 9.57 1.59
C GLU A 5 -17.25 9.11 2.90
N ASN A 6 -18.06 8.53 3.79
CA ASN A 6 -17.50 7.93 5.00
C ASN A 6 -16.61 6.73 4.63
N PRO A 7 -15.44 6.56 5.26
CA PRO A 7 -14.60 5.42 5.02
C PRO A 7 -15.34 4.09 5.27
N HIS A 8 -15.23 3.18 4.32
CA HIS A 8 -15.77 1.82 4.44
C HIS A 8 -14.70 0.81 4.11
N ILE A 9 -14.47 -0.12 5.03
CA ILE A 9 -13.53 -1.23 4.87
C ILE A 9 -14.17 -2.47 5.50
N ASN A 10 -14.37 -3.52 4.70
CA ASN A 10 -14.73 -4.82 5.24
C ASN A 10 -13.45 -5.48 5.82
N PRO A 11 -13.40 -5.72 7.14
CA PRO A 11 -12.20 -6.27 7.77
C PRO A 11 -11.83 -7.68 7.27
N LEU A 12 -12.79 -8.43 6.74
CA LEU A 12 -12.53 -9.76 6.17
C LEU A 12 -11.69 -9.73 4.88
N GLY A 13 -11.46 -8.53 4.32
CA GLY A 13 -10.55 -8.36 3.19
C GLY A 13 -9.08 -8.50 3.56
N PHE A 14 -8.71 -8.30 4.81
CA PHE A 14 -7.34 -8.55 5.28
C PHE A 14 -7.10 -10.05 5.41
N ARG A 15 -6.07 -10.55 4.73
CA ARG A 15 -5.71 -11.97 4.66
C ARG A 15 -4.26 -12.18 5.10
N GLU A 16 -3.84 -13.43 5.19
CA GLU A 16 -2.49 -13.80 5.67
C GLU A 16 -1.35 -13.15 4.87
N TYR A 17 -1.49 -13.05 3.54
CA TYR A 17 -0.40 -12.58 2.67
C TYR A 17 -0.71 -11.30 1.90
N ASP A 18 -1.98 -10.89 1.87
CA ASP A 18 -2.43 -9.70 1.14
C ASP A 18 -3.77 -9.19 1.68
N ALA A 19 -4.30 -8.17 1.04
CA ALA A 19 -5.64 -7.70 1.30
C ALA A 19 -6.44 -7.67 0.00
N ARG A 20 -7.70 -8.13 0.02
CA ARG A 20 -8.59 -8.18 -1.15
C ARG A 20 -10.02 -7.85 -0.81
N TRP A 21 -10.66 -7.08 -1.68
CA TRP A 21 -12.02 -6.61 -1.52
C TRP A 21 -12.76 -6.55 -2.86
N LEU A 22 -14.08 -6.68 -2.83
CA LEU A 22 -14.93 -6.20 -3.92
C LEU A 22 -14.99 -4.67 -3.87
N TYR A 23 -14.64 -4.03 -4.96
CA TYR A 23 -14.64 -2.58 -5.08
C TYR A 23 -15.84 -2.11 -5.91
N PRO A 24 -16.65 -1.14 -5.44
CA PRO A 24 -16.53 -0.36 -4.19
C PRO A 24 -17.34 -0.93 -3.01
N LYS A 25 -17.90 -2.14 -3.10
CA LYS A 25 -18.83 -2.71 -2.13
C LYS A 25 -18.19 -2.96 -0.76
N ASP A 26 -17.04 -3.62 -0.75
CA ASP A 26 -16.35 -4.03 0.49
C ASP A 26 -15.32 -2.99 0.95
N ILE A 27 -14.87 -2.15 0.05
CA ILE A 27 -13.97 -1.03 0.33
C ILE A 27 -14.25 0.12 -0.63
N ASN A 28 -14.33 1.34 -0.12
CA ASN A 28 -14.42 2.54 -0.93
C ASN A 28 -13.09 3.32 -0.95
N LEU A 29 -13.02 4.41 -1.72
CA LEU A 29 -11.77 5.18 -1.86
C LEU A 29 -11.28 5.76 -0.53
N GLU A 30 -12.19 6.24 0.33
CA GLU A 30 -11.80 6.73 1.66
C GLU A 30 -11.31 5.59 2.56
N GLY A 31 -11.87 4.39 2.43
CA GLY A 31 -11.34 3.18 3.07
C GLY A 31 -9.93 2.86 2.61
N ILE A 32 -9.63 2.98 1.32
CA ILE A 32 -8.28 2.79 0.77
C ILE A 32 -7.30 3.82 1.37
N LYS A 33 -7.72 5.08 1.49
CA LYS A 33 -6.91 6.10 2.17
C LYS A 33 -6.57 5.69 3.60
N ASN A 34 -7.55 5.17 4.33
CA ASN A 34 -7.32 4.67 5.71
C ASN A 34 -6.36 3.48 5.75
N VAL A 35 -6.40 2.58 4.76
CA VAL A 35 -5.38 1.53 4.64
C VAL A 35 -3.99 2.15 4.46
N GLY A 36 -3.87 3.19 3.63
CA GLY A 36 -2.62 3.94 3.46
C GLY A 36 -2.12 4.58 4.76
N LEU A 37 -3.01 5.18 5.56
CA LEU A 37 -2.69 5.73 6.87
C LEU A 37 -2.18 4.65 7.84
N GLY A 38 -2.88 3.52 7.91
CA GLY A 38 -2.48 2.38 8.73
C GLY A 38 -1.14 1.79 8.31
N PHE A 39 -0.95 1.54 7.03
CA PHE A 39 0.29 0.99 6.49
C PHE A 39 1.48 1.95 6.70
N GLY A 40 1.31 3.24 6.39
CA GLY A 40 2.34 4.25 6.63
C GLY A 40 2.73 4.34 8.11
N THR A 41 1.77 4.23 9.02
CA THR A 41 2.01 4.19 10.46
C THR A 41 2.84 2.97 10.85
N GLN A 42 2.52 1.80 10.30
CA GLN A 42 3.29 0.57 10.53
C GLN A 42 4.71 0.65 10.00
N ILE A 43 4.89 1.19 8.80
CA ILE A 43 6.22 1.41 8.23
C ILE A 43 7.08 2.26 9.17
N LYS A 44 6.54 3.38 9.64
CA LYS A 44 7.25 4.28 10.56
C LYS A 44 7.60 3.61 11.88
N LYS A 45 6.69 2.83 12.45
CA LYS A 45 6.97 2.06 13.67
C LYS A 45 8.10 1.07 13.46
N LYS A 46 8.03 0.26 12.41
CA LYS A 46 9.04 -0.79 12.15
C LYS A 46 10.41 -0.19 11.80
N THR A 47 10.47 0.87 11.01
CA THR A 47 11.73 1.53 10.66
C THR A 47 12.35 2.31 11.82
N ASN A 48 11.57 2.80 12.77
CA ASN A 48 12.07 3.46 13.97
C ASN A 48 12.53 2.49 15.06
N PHE A 49 11.92 1.30 15.15
CA PHE A 49 12.22 0.29 16.17
C PHE A 49 13.19 -0.80 15.71
N GLY A 50 13.31 -1.02 14.40
CA GLY A 50 14.01 -2.18 13.85
C GLY A 50 15.52 -2.11 13.88
N THR A 51 16.14 -0.95 13.80
CA THR A 51 17.61 -0.80 13.88
C THR A 51 18.02 0.63 14.19
N GLN A 52 18.62 0.84 15.31
CA GLN A 52 19.26 2.12 15.67
C GLN A 52 20.40 2.53 14.69
N ILE A 53 20.75 1.68 13.76
CA ILE A 53 21.88 1.85 12.84
C ILE A 53 21.46 2.45 11.50
N VAL A 54 20.24 2.19 11.02
CA VAL A 54 19.77 2.69 9.71
C VAL A 54 18.98 3.99 9.83
N SER A 55 18.47 4.32 11.01
CA SER A 55 17.52 5.40 11.24
C SER A 55 18.06 6.82 11.10
N LYS A 56 19.37 7.02 11.01
CA LYS A 56 19.94 8.36 10.90
C LYS A 56 19.80 9.01 9.53
N LYS A 57 19.48 8.25 8.48
CA LYS A 57 19.41 8.77 7.10
C LYS A 57 18.02 9.12 6.61
N ASN A 58 16.96 8.52 7.11
CA ASN A 58 15.62 8.76 6.58
C ASN A 58 14.62 9.08 7.68
N LYS A 59 14.40 10.36 7.92
CA LYS A 59 13.25 10.84 8.71
C LYS A 59 11.92 10.44 8.06
N ASN A 60 11.90 10.17 6.76
CA ASN A 60 10.74 9.81 5.96
C ASN A 60 10.97 8.46 5.27
N PRO A 61 10.29 7.39 5.70
CA PRO A 61 10.37 6.11 5.02
C PRO A 61 9.95 6.21 3.55
N ARG A 62 10.67 5.52 2.67
CA ARG A 62 10.43 5.50 1.24
C ARG A 62 9.61 4.27 0.86
N VAL A 63 8.52 4.48 0.14
CA VAL A 63 7.59 3.42 -0.26
C VAL A 63 7.46 3.38 -1.77
N ILE A 64 7.67 2.21 -2.36
CA ILE A 64 7.35 1.97 -3.77
C ILE A 64 5.87 1.64 -3.89
N VAL A 65 5.15 2.28 -4.79
CA VAL A 65 3.74 2.01 -5.06
C VAL A 65 3.51 1.80 -6.55
N GLY A 66 2.87 0.69 -6.90
CA GLY A 66 2.47 0.37 -8.25
C GLY A 66 1.03 -0.09 -8.33
N HIS A 67 0.50 -0.26 -9.55
CA HIS A 67 -0.86 -0.75 -9.77
C HIS A 67 -0.94 -1.67 -10.99
N ASP A 68 -1.95 -2.54 -10.99
CA ASP A 68 -2.24 -3.43 -12.11
C ASP A 68 -3.12 -2.76 -13.20
N TYR A 69 -3.45 -3.51 -14.23
CA TYR A 69 -4.13 -3.02 -15.44
C TYR A 69 -5.62 -2.69 -15.27
N ARG A 70 -6.24 -2.98 -14.12
CA ARG A 70 -7.68 -2.74 -13.93
C ARG A 70 -8.00 -1.25 -14.01
N SER A 71 -9.12 -0.91 -14.65
CA SER A 71 -9.50 0.48 -14.92
C SER A 71 -9.62 1.37 -13.67
N TYR A 72 -9.90 0.77 -12.53
CA TYR A 72 -10.03 1.47 -11.25
C TYR A 72 -8.75 1.45 -10.39
N SER A 73 -7.72 0.69 -10.78
CA SER A 73 -6.53 0.50 -9.95
C SER A 73 -5.70 1.77 -9.80
N GLU A 74 -5.63 2.61 -10.81
CA GLU A 74 -4.90 3.89 -10.72
C GLU A 74 -5.51 4.83 -9.69
N LYS A 75 -6.84 5.00 -9.68
CA LYS A 75 -7.50 5.88 -8.69
C LYS A 75 -7.41 5.32 -7.28
N ILE A 76 -7.45 3.99 -7.12
CA ILE A 76 -7.23 3.33 -5.84
C ILE A 76 -5.79 3.58 -5.36
N LYS A 77 -4.81 3.42 -6.24
CA LYS A 77 -3.40 3.73 -5.93
C LYS A 77 -3.23 5.18 -5.47
N LYS A 78 -3.86 6.14 -6.14
CA LYS A 78 -3.78 7.55 -5.76
C LYS A 78 -4.30 7.78 -4.33
N LYS A 79 -5.40 7.16 -3.96
CA LYS A 79 -5.95 7.23 -2.59
C LYS A 79 -5.04 6.57 -1.55
N LEU A 80 -4.45 5.44 -1.88
CA LEU A 80 -3.47 4.79 -1.03
C LEU A 80 -2.27 5.71 -0.77
N ILE A 81 -1.76 6.34 -1.82
CA ILE A 81 -0.65 7.31 -1.73
C ILE A 81 -1.01 8.50 -0.85
N GLU A 82 -2.22 9.04 -0.97
CA GLU A 82 -2.68 10.12 -0.07
C GLU A 82 -2.50 9.73 1.41
N GLY A 83 -2.96 8.53 1.79
CA GLY A 83 -2.82 8.04 3.16
C GLY A 83 -1.36 7.85 3.59
N LEU A 84 -0.53 7.27 2.72
CA LEU A 84 0.90 7.09 2.98
C LEU A 84 1.62 8.43 3.19
N VAL A 85 1.36 9.41 2.34
CA VAL A 85 1.98 10.74 2.42
C VAL A 85 1.54 11.48 3.67
N GLU A 86 0.29 11.38 4.08
CA GLU A 86 -0.20 11.99 5.32
C GLU A 86 0.51 11.46 6.58
N THR A 87 1.01 10.22 6.54
CA THR A 87 1.81 9.67 7.66
C THR A 87 3.27 10.12 7.63
N GLY A 88 3.69 10.85 6.60
CA GLY A 88 5.06 11.33 6.42
C GLY A 88 5.94 10.37 5.62
N CYS A 89 5.37 9.37 4.94
CA CYS A 89 6.13 8.56 3.99
C CYS A 89 6.44 9.33 2.70
N SER A 90 7.59 9.06 2.13
CA SER A 90 7.96 9.48 0.77
C SER A 90 7.57 8.37 -0.20
N VAL A 91 6.84 8.68 -1.26
CA VAL A 91 6.32 7.68 -2.19
C VAL A 91 6.96 7.81 -3.56
N GLU A 92 7.44 6.68 -4.08
CA GLU A 92 7.83 6.51 -5.48
C GLU A 92 6.71 5.77 -6.21
N ASP A 93 5.96 6.47 -7.02
CA ASP A 93 4.93 5.90 -7.87
C ASP A 93 5.55 5.35 -9.16
N ILE A 94 5.59 4.03 -9.29
CA ILE A 94 6.16 3.36 -10.47
C ILE A 94 5.11 3.03 -11.56
N GLY A 95 3.86 3.43 -11.36
CA GLY A 95 2.81 3.32 -12.35
C GLY A 95 2.27 1.92 -12.55
N LEU A 96 1.83 1.65 -13.79
CA LEU A 96 1.32 0.35 -14.22
C LEU A 96 2.48 -0.65 -14.33
N CYS A 97 2.40 -1.73 -13.56
CA CYS A 97 3.44 -2.74 -13.55
C CYS A 97 2.91 -4.10 -13.07
N LEU A 98 3.77 -5.11 -13.13
CA LEU A 98 3.54 -6.41 -12.51
C LEU A 98 4.05 -6.41 -11.05
N SER A 99 3.50 -7.28 -10.21
CA SER A 99 3.94 -7.41 -8.81
C SER A 99 5.45 -7.67 -8.67
N PRO A 100 6.08 -8.56 -9.46
CA PRO A 100 7.53 -8.76 -9.40
C PRO A 100 8.32 -7.48 -9.69
N THR A 101 7.83 -6.63 -10.59
CA THR A 101 8.47 -5.34 -10.91
C THR A 101 8.46 -4.40 -9.70
N ALA A 102 7.36 -4.36 -8.94
CA ALA A 102 7.26 -3.56 -7.73
C ALA A 102 8.25 -4.03 -6.66
N TYR A 103 8.39 -5.34 -6.45
CA TYR A 103 9.35 -5.91 -5.51
C TYR A 103 10.79 -5.65 -5.95
N PHE A 104 11.08 -5.81 -7.23
CA PHE A 104 12.39 -5.49 -7.79
C PHE A 104 12.75 -4.01 -7.60
N ALA A 105 11.78 -3.11 -7.84
CA ALA A 105 11.97 -1.68 -7.63
C ALA A 105 12.28 -1.36 -6.18
N GLN A 106 11.60 -2.01 -5.21
CA GLN A 106 11.90 -1.83 -3.80
C GLN A 106 13.36 -2.15 -3.48
N LEU A 107 13.85 -3.28 -3.98
CA LEU A 107 15.24 -3.72 -3.75
C LEU A 107 16.24 -2.78 -4.43
N ASN A 108 15.98 -2.44 -5.68
CA ASN A 108 16.90 -1.69 -6.54
C ASN A 108 16.99 -0.21 -6.15
N LEU A 109 15.90 0.36 -5.67
CA LEU A 109 15.84 1.75 -5.22
C LEU A 109 16.07 1.90 -3.71
N ASP A 110 16.38 0.82 -3.02
CA ASP A 110 16.62 0.77 -1.57
C ASP A 110 15.46 1.42 -0.78
N ALA A 111 14.23 1.04 -1.11
CA ALA A 111 13.05 1.54 -0.43
C ALA A 111 12.72 0.71 0.82
N ASP A 112 12.10 1.36 1.80
CA ASP A 112 11.76 0.73 3.09
C ASP A 112 10.54 -0.18 2.99
N ALA A 113 9.66 0.08 2.02
CA ALA A 113 8.42 -0.67 1.87
C ALA A 113 7.92 -0.67 0.41
N VAL A 114 6.98 -1.56 0.13
CA VAL A 114 6.29 -1.67 -1.16
C VAL A 114 4.80 -1.89 -0.94
N ALA A 115 4.00 -1.27 -1.79
CA ALA A 115 2.57 -1.53 -1.91
C ALA A 115 2.20 -1.70 -3.38
N MET A 116 1.58 -2.82 -3.72
CA MET A 116 1.11 -3.11 -5.07
C MET A 116 -0.40 -3.23 -5.08
N VAL A 117 -1.07 -2.31 -5.76
CA VAL A 117 -2.53 -2.33 -5.95
C VAL A 117 -2.88 -3.34 -7.02
N THR A 118 -3.36 -4.50 -6.59
CA THR A 118 -3.73 -5.60 -7.47
C THR A 118 -4.64 -6.61 -6.77
N ALA A 119 -5.59 -7.15 -7.50
CA ALA A 119 -6.36 -8.31 -7.07
C ALA A 119 -5.81 -9.62 -7.65
N SER A 120 -4.57 -9.60 -8.18
CA SER A 120 -3.92 -10.78 -8.76
C SER A 120 -4.77 -11.39 -9.89
N HIS A 121 -5.21 -12.64 -9.72
CA HIS A 121 -6.01 -13.39 -10.69
C HIS A 121 -7.53 -13.32 -10.43
N ASN A 122 -7.98 -12.54 -9.47
CA ASN A 122 -9.41 -12.37 -9.23
C ASN A 122 -10.13 -11.73 -10.42
N GLU A 123 -11.41 -11.99 -10.51
CA GLU A 123 -12.30 -11.41 -11.53
C GLU A 123 -12.30 -9.88 -11.47
N ASN A 124 -12.76 -9.26 -12.56
CA ASN A 124 -13.00 -7.81 -12.57
C ASN A 124 -14.02 -7.42 -11.48
N GLY A 125 -13.81 -6.26 -10.85
CA GLY A 125 -14.56 -5.82 -9.69
C GLY A 125 -13.83 -6.05 -8.36
N TRP A 126 -12.84 -6.93 -8.33
CA TRP A 126 -11.97 -7.10 -7.18
C TRP A 126 -10.78 -6.13 -7.22
N THR A 127 -10.41 -5.64 -6.05
CA THR A 127 -9.16 -4.94 -5.81
C THR A 127 -8.42 -5.58 -4.65
N GLY A 128 -7.20 -5.17 -4.45
CA GLY A 128 -6.41 -5.60 -3.30
C GLY A 128 -5.11 -4.84 -3.21
N ILE A 129 -4.40 -5.08 -2.13
CA ILE A 129 -3.10 -4.45 -1.89
C ILE A 129 -2.16 -5.54 -1.35
N LYS A 130 -1.04 -5.72 -2.03
CA LYS A 130 0.09 -6.50 -1.53
C LYS A 130 1.06 -5.52 -0.88
N MET A 131 1.34 -5.74 0.39
CA MET A 131 2.14 -4.83 1.21
C MET A 131 3.35 -5.57 1.80
N GLY A 132 4.49 -4.92 1.80
CA GLY A 132 5.69 -5.45 2.42
C GLY A 132 6.51 -4.33 3.04
N ILE A 133 7.07 -4.59 4.24
CA ILE A 133 7.97 -3.69 4.94
C ILE A 133 9.33 -4.37 5.03
N GLU A 134 10.40 -3.59 4.87
CA GLU A 134 11.76 -4.11 4.75
C GLU A 134 11.95 -4.98 3.48
N LYS A 135 13.04 -5.69 3.35
CA LYS A 135 13.37 -6.50 2.16
C LYS A 135 12.74 -7.91 2.21
N GLY A 136 11.66 -8.05 2.94
CA GLY A 136 10.91 -9.28 3.06
C GLY A 136 9.73 -9.36 2.10
N LEU A 137 9.30 -10.59 1.81
CA LEU A 137 8.04 -10.84 1.14
C LEU A 137 6.87 -10.34 1.99
N THR A 138 5.73 -10.12 1.34
CA THR A 138 4.48 -9.72 2.00
C THR A 138 4.23 -10.50 3.28
N HIS A 139 4.02 -9.79 4.37
CA HIS A 139 3.91 -10.37 5.69
C HIS A 139 2.46 -10.62 6.09
N SER A 140 2.30 -11.63 6.89
CA SER A 140 1.12 -11.94 7.64
C SER A 140 0.77 -10.85 8.68
N PRO A 141 -0.38 -10.92 9.31
CA PRO A 141 -1.31 -9.87 9.72
C PRO A 141 -0.87 -8.87 10.80
N ASP A 142 0.34 -8.45 10.79
CA ASP A 142 0.69 -7.28 11.60
C ASP A 142 0.20 -6.00 10.91
#